data_3f5c1bad93e1442a0e5062f1eeedc0ae
#
_entry.id   3f5c1bad93e1442a0e5062f1eeedc0ae
#
_cell.length_a   1.000
_cell.length_b   1.000
_cell.length_c   1.000
_cell.angle_alpha   90.00
_cell.angle_beta   90.00
_cell.angle_gamma   90.00
#
_symmetry.space_group_name_H-M   'P 1'
#
loop_
_entity.id
_entity.type
_entity.pdbx_description
1 polymer ?
#
loop_
_entity_poly.entity_id
_entity_poly.type
_entity_poly.pdbx_seq_one_letter_code
_entity_poly.pdbx_strand_id
1 'polypeptide(L)' 'MDRHYFNPTPDMIYTNKGGGSYICLEAEGHFRAKFQRVSKYKWTFVAHGCQMYDDGTIEWDGSTGGYYEE' A
#
# COMPACT_ATOMS: atom_id res chain seq x y z
N MET A 1 -18.83 4.33 -3.23
CA MET A 1 -17.77 3.81 -4.13
C MET A 1 -17.41 2.41 -3.67
N ASP A 2 -17.45 1.44 -4.57
CA ASP A 2 -17.16 0.06 -4.26
C ASP A 2 -15.66 -0.19 -4.17
N ARG A 3 -15.31 -1.10 -3.30
CA ARG A 3 -13.92 -1.53 -3.11
C ARG A 3 -13.87 -3.04 -3.02
N HIS A 4 -12.73 -3.60 -3.36
CA HIS A 4 -12.52 -5.04 -3.29
C HIS A 4 -11.09 -5.31 -2.86
N TYR A 5 -10.86 -6.46 -2.25
CA TYR A 5 -9.50 -6.89 -1.91
C TYR A 5 -8.73 -7.18 -3.21
N PHE A 6 -7.46 -6.83 -3.21
CA PHE A 6 -6.60 -7.09 -4.36
C PHE A 6 -5.20 -7.49 -3.91
N ASN A 7 -4.47 -8.12 -4.81
CA ASN A 7 -3.09 -8.51 -4.56
C ASN A 7 -2.17 -7.44 -5.15
N PRO A 8 -1.50 -6.63 -4.31
CA PRO A 8 -0.56 -5.64 -4.82
C PRO A 8 0.55 -6.30 -5.62
N THR A 9 0.95 -5.66 -6.71
CA THR A 9 2.04 -6.15 -7.56
C THR A 9 3.34 -5.48 -7.14
N PRO A 10 4.39 -6.25 -6.82
CA PRO A 10 5.70 -5.67 -6.51
C PRO A 10 6.18 -4.72 -7.61
N ASP A 11 6.84 -3.65 -7.20
CA ASP A 11 7.37 -2.57 -8.03
C ASP A 11 6.32 -1.64 -8.65
N MET A 12 5.05 -1.88 -8.41
CA MET A 12 3.98 -0.97 -8.85
C MET A 12 3.76 0.13 -7.82
N ILE A 13 3.45 1.32 -8.31
CA ILE A 13 3.13 2.49 -7.47
C ILE A 13 1.62 2.65 -7.41
N TYR A 14 1.11 2.79 -6.19
CA TYR A 14 -0.32 2.97 -5.94
C TYR A 14 -0.53 4.29 -5.20
N THR A 15 -1.69 4.90 -5.40
CA THR A 15 -2.10 6.11 -4.68
C THR A 15 -3.20 5.73 -3.71
N ASN A 16 -3.06 6.12 -2.43
CA ASN A 16 -4.10 5.84 -1.46
C ASN A 16 -5.18 6.93 -1.46
N LYS A 17 -6.28 6.68 -0.77
CA LYS A 17 -7.40 7.62 -0.71
C LYS A 17 -7.02 8.99 -0.14
N GLY A 18 -6.02 9.02 0.73
CA GLY A 18 -5.53 10.27 1.30
C GLY A 18 -4.59 11.07 0.41
N GLY A 19 -4.28 10.56 -0.79
CA GLY A 19 -3.42 11.24 -1.76
C GLY A 19 -1.94 10.89 -1.68
N GLY A 20 -1.54 9.99 -0.79
CA GLY A 20 -0.15 9.54 -0.73
C GLY A 20 0.15 8.48 -1.78
N SER A 21 1.37 8.48 -2.31
CA SER A 21 1.81 7.46 -3.26
C SER A 21 2.74 6.47 -2.57
N TYR A 22 2.57 5.19 -2.89
CA TYR A 22 3.31 4.10 -2.26
C TYR A 22 3.74 3.09 -3.32
N ILE A 23 4.98 2.62 -3.21
CA ILE A 23 5.46 1.53 -4.05
C ILE A 23 5.36 0.22 -3.27
N CYS A 24 4.85 -0.82 -3.91
CA CYS A 24 4.81 -2.15 -3.32
C CYS A 24 6.20 -2.77 -3.41
N LEU A 25 6.78 -3.16 -2.30
CA LEU A 25 8.07 -3.83 -2.26
C LEU A 25 7.92 -5.34 -2.35
N GLU A 26 6.97 -5.88 -1.56
CA GLU A 26 6.68 -7.30 -1.51
C GLU A 26 5.19 -7.48 -1.25
N ALA A 27 4.62 -8.61 -1.68
CA ALA A 27 3.23 -8.91 -1.39
C ALA A 27 3.03 -10.40 -1.14
N GLU A 28 2.23 -10.71 -0.12
CA GLU A 28 1.76 -12.06 0.19
C GLU A 28 0.24 -12.05 0.05
N GLY A 29 -0.26 -11.81 -1.19
CA GLY A 29 -1.67 -11.64 -1.44
C GLY A 29 -2.19 -10.33 -0.86
N HIS A 30 -3.51 -10.20 -0.73
CA HIS A 30 -4.13 -8.98 -0.20
C HIS A 30 -4.02 -8.88 1.32
N PHE A 31 -3.73 -9.99 2.01
CA PHE A 31 -3.65 -9.99 3.47
C PHE A 31 -2.44 -9.25 4.00
N ARG A 32 -1.36 -9.23 3.23
CA ARG A 32 -0.11 -8.65 3.70
C ARG A 32 0.74 -8.17 2.53
N ALA A 33 1.13 -6.90 2.58
CA ALA A 33 2.02 -6.34 1.56
C ALA A 33 2.90 -5.28 2.20
N LYS A 34 4.16 -5.24 1.78
CA LYS A 34 5.11 -4.24 2.26
C LYS A 34 5.13 -3.08 1.29
N PHE A 35 4.84 -1.89 1.80
CA PHE A 35 4.82 -0.65 1.03
C PHE A 35 5.87 0.33 1.54
N GLN A 36 6.36 1.15 0.62
CA GLN A 36 7.24 2.26 0.95
C GLN A 36 6.65 3.53 0.36
N ARG A 37 6.49 4.56 1.17
CA ARG A 37 5.97 5.83 0.68
C ARG A 37 6.96 6.46 -0.30
N VAL A 38 6.45 6.92 -1.42
CA VAL A 38 7.24 7.65 -2.41
C VAL A 38 7.36 9.09 -1.93
N SER A 39 8.37 9.34 -1.11
CA SER A 39 8.60 10.64 -0.50
C SER A 39 10.06 10.75 -0.07
N LYS A 40 10.43 11.94 0.44
CA LYS A 40 11.79 12.19 0.91
C LYS A 40 12.22 11.24 2.02
N TYR A 41 11.30 10.89 2.92
CA TYR A 41 11.62 10.12 4.12
C TYR A 41 11.37 8.63 4.00
N LYS A 42 10.80 8.18 2.91
CA LYS A 42 10.62 6.75 2.59
C LYS A 42 10.07 5.91 3.75
N TRP A 43 8.92 6.32 4.27
CA TRP A 43 8.23 5.55 5.29
C TRP A 43 7.88 4.15 4.75
N THR A 44 8.36 3.10 5.43
CA THR A 44 8.13 1.70 5.02
C THR A 44 7.31 0.99 6.08
N PHE A 45 6.31 0.24 5.66
CA PHE A 45 5.40 -0.44 6.58
C PHE A 45 4.80 -1.66 5.90
N VAL A 46 4.14 -2.51 6.73
CA VAL A 46 3.39 -3.66 6.22
C VAL A 46 1.90 -3.33 6.30
N ALA A 47 1.22 -3.38 5.16
CA ALA A 47 -0.22 -3.16 5.08
C ALA A 47 -0.96 -4.50 5.15
N HIS A 48 -2.07 -4.50 5.85
CA HIS A 48 -2.94 -5.67 6.00
C HIS A 48 -4.30 -5.39 5.41
N GLY A 49 -4.82 -6.32 4.61
CA GLY A 49 -6.14 -6.19 4.01
C GLY A 49 -6.19 -5.12 2.93
N CYS A 50 -5.31 -5.24 1.92
CA CYS A 50 -5.25 -4.25 0.84
C CYS A 50 -6.49 -4.29 -0.03
N GLN A 51 -7.06 -3.12 -0.30
CA GLN A 51 -8.31 -2.96 -1.06
C GLN A 51 -8.12 -1.90 -2.13
N MET A 52 -8.77 -2.08 -3.27
CA MET A 52 -8.75 -1.13 -4.36
C MET A 52 -10.17 -0.63 -4.64
N TYR A 53 -10.29 0.68 -4.82
CA TYR A 53 -11.55 1.32 -5.22
C TYR A 53 -11.67 1.35 -6.74
N ASP A 54 -12.87 1.64 -7.22
CA ASP A 54 -13.17 1.70 -8.66
C ASP A 54 -12.33 2.73 -9.41
N ASP A 55 -11.87 3.77 -8.71
CA ASP A 55 -11.04 4.82 -9.31
C ASP A 55 -9.54 4.47 -9.33
N GLY A 56 -9.17 3.28 -8.87
CA GLY A 56 -7.78 2.83 -8.85
C GLY A 56 -7.00 3.22 -7.61
N THR A 57 -7.60 4.00 -6.69
CA THR A 57 -6.95 4.29 -5.42
C THR A 57 -7.03 3.09 -4.49
N ILE A 58 -6.11 3.01 -3.54
CA ILE A 58 -6.05 1.88 -2.62
C ILE A 58 -6.22 2.31 -1.17
N GLU A 59 -6.52 1.32 -0.34
CA GLU A 59 -6.59 1.48 1.09
C GLU A 59 -6.24 0.13 1.73
N TRP A 60 -6.03 0.12 3.04
CA TRP A 60 -5.77 -1.11 3.80
C TRP A 60 -6.47 -1.03 5.14
N ASP A 61 -6.79 -2.22 5.70
CA ASP A 61 -7.49 -2.31 6.97
C ASP A 61 -6.62 -1.90 8.15
N GLY A 62 -5.33 -2.17 8.07
CA GLY A 62 -4.39 -1.82 9.13
C GLY A 62 -2.95 -1.88 8.64
N SER A 63 -2.03 -1.40 9.46
CA SER A 63 -0.61 -1.43 9.13
C SER A 63 0.23 -1.69 10.38
N THR A 64 1.41 -2.27 10.18
CA THR A 64 2.34 -2.59 11.26
C THR A 64 3.78 -2.34 10.81
N GLY A 65 4.70 -2.28 11.78
CA GLY A 65 6.13 -2.30 11.52
C GLY A 65 6.69 -1.11 10.78
N GLY A 66 6.09 0.06 10.91
CA GLY A 66 6.57 1.24 10.20
C GLY A 66 7.96 1.70 10.62
N TYR A 67 8.79 2.08 9.65
CA TYR A 67 10.11 2.65 9.89
C TYR A 67 10.52 3.52 8.70
N TYR A 68 11.44 4.46 8.96
CA TYR A 68 12.00 5.29 7.90
C TYR A 68 13.25 4.63 7.32
N GLU A 69 13.38 4.69 6.02
CA GLU A 69 14.54 4.18 5.30
C GLU A 69 15.30 5.37 4.69
N GLU A 70 16.61 5.35 4.80
CA GLU A 70 17.47 6.39 4.23
C GLU A 70 17.94 6.04 2.83
#